data_3d0c554ea055126fa407eda8132498d6
#
_entry.id   3d0c554ea055126fa407eda8132498d6
#
_cell.length_a   1.000
_cell.length_b   1.000
_cell.length_c   1.000
_cell.angle_alpha   90.00
_cell.angle_beta   90.00
_cell.angle_gamma   90.00
#
_symmetry.space_group_name_H-M   'P 1'
#
loop_
_entity.id
_entity.type
_entity.pdbx_description
1 polymer ?
#
loop_
_entity_poly.entity_id
_entity_poly.type
_entity_poly.pdbx_seq_one_letter_code
_entity_poly.pdbx_strand_id
1 'polypeptide(L)'
;MIKANTVLEAWDKTLETMDFSHLAQYLSDDFQFEDTTGEVDDLENIKSWCISGELRINNFKTIRQNESYIVATHGVNQKGKPHSNVLVYAEQNNGKFTYWKIQRAFEI
;
A
#
# COMPACT_ATOMS: atom_id res chain seq x y z
N MET A 1 -10.05 7.54 12.28
CA MET A 1 -8.80 7.68 11.52
C MET A 1 -8.08 6.34 11.46
N ILE A 2 -7.71 5.88 10.27
CA ILE A 2 -6.85 4.71 10.12
C ILE A 2 -5.40 5.19 10.20
N LYS A 3 -4.62 4.58 11.08
CA LYS A 3 -3.18 4.88 11.21
C LYS A 3 -2.39 4.24 10.09
N ALA A 4 -1.28 4.87 9.68
CA ALA A 4 -0.41 4.34 8.63
C ALA A 4 0.07 2.92 8.96
N ASN A 5 0.55 2.67 10.18
CA ASN A 5 1.02 1.34 10.57
C ASN A 5 -0.09 0.29 10.48
N THR A 6 -1.31 0.65 10.83
CA THR A 6 -2.45 -0.28 10.79
C THR A 6 -2.69 -0.78 9.37
N VAL A 7 -2.79 0.13 8.41
CA VAL A 7 -3.07 -0.26 7.01
C VAL A 7 -1.85 -0.92 6.36
N LEU A 8 -0.63 -0.47 6.66
CA LEU A 8 0.58 -1.08 6.12
C LEU A 8 0.81 -2.50 6.65
N GLU A 9 0.54 -2.74 7.92
CA GLU A 9 0.57 -4.10 8.50
C GLU A 9 -0.48 -5.00 7.85
N ALA A 10 -1.69 -4.48 7.63
CA ALA A 10 -2.74 -5.23 6.92
C ALA A 10 -2.35 -5.53 5.48
N TRP A 11 -1.68 -4.59 4.81
CA TRP A 11 -1.17 -4.80 3.46
C TRP A 11 -0.13 -5.92 3.43
N ASP A 12 0.86 -5.88 4.32
CA ASP A 12 1.87 -6.94 4.39
C ASP A 12 1.26 -8.30 4.78
N LYS A 13 0.26 -8.31 5.64
CA LYS A 13 -0.46 -9.54 5.99
C LYS A 13 -1.16 -10.14 4.78
N THR A 14 -1.78 -9.31 3.96
CA THR A 14 -2.37 -9.73 2.68
C THR A 14 -1.32 -10.33 1.75
N LEU A 15 -0.16 -9.67 1.62
CA LEU A 15 0.94 -10.17 0.77
C LEU A 15 1.48 -11.51 1.29
N GLU A 16 1.60 -11.67 2.60
CA GLU A 16 2.08 -12.90 3.22
C GLU A 16 1.12 -14.06 3.04
N THR A 17 -0.15 -13.85 3.31
CA THR A 17 -1.18 -14.91 3.34
C THR A 17 -1.90 -15.10 2.03
N MET A 18 -1.77 -14.16 1.10
CA MET A 18 -2.53 -14.12 -0.16
C MET A 18 -4.05 -14.06 0.08
N ASP A 19 -4.45 -13.52 1.24
CA ASP A 19 -5.84 -13.30 1.62
C ASP A 19 -6.13 -11.80 1.66
N PHE A 20 -6.82 -11.32 0.63
CA PHE A 20 -7.07 -9.89 0.45
C PHE A 20 -7.99 -9.30 1.52
N SER A 21 -8.72 -10.11 2.27
CA SER A 21 -9.65 -9.61 3.29
C SER A 21 -8.96 -8.75 4.37
N HIS A 22 -7.69 -9.02 4.66
CA HIS A 22 -6.94 -8.23 5.63
C HIS A 22 -6.84 -6.75 5.23
N LEU A 23 -6.57 -6.49 3.97
CA LEU A 23 -6.45 -5.13 3.42
C LEU A 23 -7.80 -4.55 3.00
N ALA A 24 -8.68 -5.38 2.45
CA ALA A 24 -9.94 -4.94 1.83
C ALA A 24 -10.82 -4.14 2.79
N GLN A 25 -10.79 -4.46 4.07
CA GLN A 25 -11.59 -3.77 5.09
C GLN A 25 -11.25 -2.27 5.20
N TYR A 26 -10.07 -1.86 4.74
CA TYR A 26 -9.59 -0.48 4.80
C TYR A 26 -9.69 0.27 3.48
N LEU A 27 -10.16 -0.38 2.41
CA LEU A 27 -10.23 0.21 1.07
C LEU A 27 -11.67 0.43 0.63
N SER A 28 -11.94 1.58 0.01
CA SER A 28 -13.26 1.86 -0.56
C SER A 28 -13.47 1.11 -1.85
N ASP A 29 -14.75 0.95 -2.27
CA ASP A 29 -15.08 0.26 -3.50
C ASP A 29 -14.54 0.98 -4.75
N ASP A 30 -14.36 2.30 -4.66
CA ASP A 30 -13.82 3.13 -5.73
C ASP A 30 -12.34 3.45 -5.55
N PHE A 31 -11.65 2.67 -4.73
CA PHE A 31 -10.21 2.85 -4.45
C PHE A 31 -9.38 2.91 -5.73
N GLN A 32 -8.45 3.87 -5.77
CA GLN A 32 -7.49 4.03 -6.86
C GLN A 32 -6.06 4.02 -6.32
N PHE A 33 -5.20 3.27 -7.00
CA PHE A 33 -3.77 3.19 -6.70
C PHE A 33 -2.98 3.75 -7.87
N GLU A 34 -2.19 4.79 -7.62
CA GLU A 34 -1.34 5.40 -8.65
C GLU A 34 0.11 5.06 -8.38
N ASP A 35 0.76 4.41 -9.34
CA ASP A 35 2.16 4.00 -9.19
C ASP A 35 3.14 5.14 -9.53
N THR A 36 4.44 4.83 -9.46
CA THR A 36 5.51 5.80 -9.70
C THR A 36 5.46 6.40 -11.11
N THR A 37 4.94 5.67 -12.09
CA THR A 37 4.84 6.14 -13.47
C THR A 37 3.58 6.97 -13.74
N GLY A 38 2.68 7.05 -12.77
CA GLY A 38 1.38 7.71 -12.92
C GLY A 38 0.27 6.79 -13.43
N GLU A 39 0.57 5.51 -13.66
CA GLU A 39 -0.45 4.52 -14.02
C GLU A 39 -1.37 4.27 -12.84
N VAL A 40 -2.67 4.18 -13.10
CA VAL A 40 -3.71 4.03 -12.08
C VAL A 40 -4.34 2.65 -12.17
N ASP A 41 -4.37 1.93 -11.04
CA ASP A 41 -5.02 0.65 -10.90
C ASP A 41 -6.27 0.78 -10.03
N ASP A 42 -7.31 0.03 -10.37
CA ASP A 42 -8.52 -0.08 -9.55
C ASP A 42 -8.38 -1.17 -8.48
N LEU A 43 -9.43 -1.33 -7.66
CA LEU A 43 -9.43 -2.28 -6.56
C LEU A 43 -9.18 -3.73 -7.04
N GLU A 44 -9.77 -4.14 -8.15
CA GLU A 44 -9.61 -5.50 -8.68
C GLU A 44 -8.17 -5.77 -9.12
N ASN A 45 -7.52 -4.80 -9.77
CA ASN A 45 -6.12 -4.93 -10.16
C ASN A 45 -5.20 -5.02 -8.94
N ILE A 46 -5.46 -4.22 -7.91
CA ILE A 46 -4.69 -4.26 -6.65
C ILE A 46 -4.86 -5.64 -5.99
N LYS A 47 -6.07 -6.14 -5.92
CA LYS A 47 -6.34 -7.46 -5.38
C LYS A 47 -5.52 -8.53 -6.11
N SER A 48 -5.51 -8.50 -7.43
CA SER A 48 -4.81 -9.50 -8.23
C SER A 48 -3.32 -9.57 -7.92
N TRP A 49 -2.63 -8.43 -7.87
CA TRP A 49 -1.20 -8.50 -7.60
C TRP A 49 -0.86 -8.66 -6.12
N CYS A 50 -1.73 -8.24 -5.19
CA CYS A 50 -1.52 -8.48 -3.76
C CYS A 50 -1.54 -9.97 -3.39
N ILE A 51 -2.25 -10.79 -4.13
CA ILE A 51 -2.34 -12.23 -3.86
C ILE A 51 -1.37 -13.07 -4.68
N SER A 52 -0.47 -12.44 -5.44
CA SER A 52 0.49 -13.14 -6.30
C SER A 52 1.62 -13.84 -5.53
N GLY A 53 1.91 -13.39 -4.31
CA GLY A 53 3.01 -13.94 -3.49
C GLY A 53 4.39 -13.47 -3.90
N GLU A 54 4.51 -12.47 -4.76
CA GLU A 54 5.79 -12.04 -5.33
C GLU A 54 6.53 -11.00 -4.49
N LEU A 55 5.85 -10.30 -3.58
CA LEU A 55 6.49 -9.25 -2.81
C LEU A 55 6.01 -9.20 -1.35
N ARG A 56 6.84 -8.57 -0.53
CA ARG A 56 6.57 -8.28 0.88
C ARG A 56 6.99 -6.85 1.17
N ILE A 57 6.38 -6.22 2.15
CA ILE A 57 6.73 -4.88 2.60
C ILE A 57 7.15 -4.91 4.06
N ASN A 58 8.03 -3.98 4.45
CA ASN A 58 8.57 -3.90 5.80
C ASN A 58 9.03 -2.48 6.14
N ASN A 59 9.60 -2.31 7.34
CA ASN A 59 10.18 -1.03 7.78
C ASN A 59 9.20 0.14 7.67
N PHE A 60 8.01 -0.02 8.21
CA PHE A 60 6.98 1.00 8.18
C PHE A 60 7.37 2.19 9.04
N LYS A 61 7.35 3.39 8.45
CA LYS A 61 7.66 4.62 9.13
C LYS A 61 6.64 5.69 8.79
N THR A 62 5.88 6.12 9.77
CA THR A 62 4.90 7.20 9.61
C THR A 62 5.62 8.55 9.63
N ILE A 63 5.39 9.36 8.60
CA ILE A 63 5.88 10.74 8.55
C ILE A 63 4.80 11.68 9.07
N ARG A 64 3.55 11.49 8.61
CA ARG A 64 2.41 12.31 9.03
C ARG A 64 1.12 11.53 8.85
N GLN A 65 0.16 11.76 9.73
CA GLN A 65 -1.16 11.15 9.60
C GLN A 65 -2.24 12.00 10.28
N ASN A 66 -3.41 12.01 9.69
CA ASN A 66 -4.60 12.64 10.23
C ASN A 66 -5.84 11.97 9.63
N GLU A 67 -7.02 12.53 9.89
CA GLU A 67 -8.29 11.97 9.42
C GLU A 67 -8.46 11.98 7.91
N SER A 68 -7.67 12.79 7.19
CA SER A 68 -7.80 12.97 5.74
C SER A 68 -6.75 12.24 4.95
N TYR A 69 -5.55 12.03 5.50
CA TYR A 69 -4.46 11.40 4.76
C TYR A 69 -3.38 10.82 5.67
N ILE A 70 -2.54 9.96 5.08
CA ILE A 70 -1.30 9.51 5.68
C ILE A 70 -0.13 9.79 4.72
N VAL A 71 1.05 10.02 5.29
CA VAL A 71 2.32 10.03 4.58
C VAL A 71 3.25 9.09 5.34
N ALA A 72 3.82 8.13 4.64
CA ALA A 72 4.65 7.11 5.26
C ALA A 72 5.70 6.60 4.28
N THR A 73 6.71 5.91 4.82
CA THR A 73 7.68 5.18 4.00
C THR A 73 7.69 3.71 4.41
N HIS A 74 8.08 2.85 3.49
CA HIS A 74 8.32 1.45 3.76
C HIS A 74 9.30 0.85 2.75
N GLY A 75 9.87 -0.29 3.10
CA GLY A 75 10.69 -1.09 2.19
C GLY A 75 9.85 -2.08 1.41
N VAL A 76 10.37 -2.52 0.26
CA VAL A 76 9.77 -3.56 -0.57
C VAL A 76 10.82 -4.58 -0.95
N ASN A 77 10.53 -5.84 -0.69
CA ASN A 77 11.30 -6.99 -1.18
C ASN A 77 10.45 -7.72 -2.22
N GLN A 78 10.92 -7.74 -3.45
CA GLN A 78 10.24 -8.37 -4.57
C GLN A 78 11.16 -9.40 -5.24
N LYS A 79 10.63 -10.58 -5.54
CA LYS A 79 11.39 -11.65 -6.19
C LYS A 79 12.00 -11.16 -7.50
N GLY A 80 13.29 -11.40 -7.68
CA GLY A 80 14.00 -11.06 -8.91
C GLY A 80 14.33 -9.58 -9.08
N LYS A 81 14.10 -8.74 -8.05
CA LYS A 81 14.41 -7.30 -8.11
C LYS A 81 15.22 -6.85 -6.90
N PRO A 82 16.05 -5.80 -7.05
CA PRO A 82 16.72 -5.19 -5.91
C PRO A 82 15.70 -4.69 -4.88
N HIS A 83 16.13 -4.60 -3.62
CA HIS A 83 15.35 -3.95 -2.57
C HIS A 83 15.00 -2.52 -2.99
N SER A 84 13.80 -2.08 -2.67
CA SER A 84 13.35 -0.72 -2.94
C SER A 84 12.71 -0.08 -1.72
N ASN A 85 12.66 1.24 -1.72
CA ASN A 85 11.97 2.04 -0.72
C ASN A 85 10.85 2.81 -1.38
N VAL A 86 9.74 2.93 -0.67
CA VAL A 86 8.52 3.56 -1.18
C VAL A 86 8.10 4.68 -0.26
N LEU A 87 7.79 5.83 -0.85
CA LEU A 87 7.09 6.93 -0.19
C LEU A 87 5.62 6.83 -0.56
N VAL A 88 4.75 6.82 0.44
CA VAL A 88 3.31 6.70 0.29
C VAL A 88 2.63 8.00 0.68
N TYR A 89 1.71 8.45 -0.17
CA TYR A 89 0.66 9.41 0.19
C TYR A 89 -0.68 8.76 -0.08
N ALA A 90 -1.56 8.72 0.92
CA ALA A 90 -2.87 8.10 0.76
C ALA A 90 -3.95 8.93 1.43
N GLU A 91 -5.11 9.01 0.79
CA GLU A 91 -6.26 9.76 1.26
C GLU A 91 -7.31 8.82 1.82
N GLN A 92 -7.90 9.21 2.95
CA GLN A 92 -8.93 8.43 3.62
C GLN A 92 -10.17 9.27 3.92
N ASN A 93 -11.30 8.59 3.97
CA ASN A 93 -12.59 9.18 4.29
C ASN A 93 -13.50 8.10 4.90
N ASN A 94 -14.11 8.41 6.06
CA ASN A 94 -15.05 7.52 6.73
C ASN A 94 -14.51 6.09 6.98
N GLY A 95 -13.25 6.00 7.40
CA GLY A 95 -12.64 4.71 7.74
C GLY A 95 -12.22 3.85 6.55
N LYS A 96 -12.12 4.47 5.37
CA LYS A 96 -11.67 3.79 4.15
C LYS A 96 -10.67 4.67 3.41
N PHE A 97 -9.62 4.03 2.85
CA PHE A 97 -8.73 4.71 1.91
C PHE A 97 -9.39 4.71 0.54
N THR A 98 -9.36 5.88 -0.12
CA THR A 98 -9.97 6.09 -1.44
C THR A 98 -8.91 6.26 -2.53
N TYR A 99 -7.70 6.67 -2.15
CA TYR A 99 -6.61 6.96 -3.07
C TYR A 99 -5.27 6.65 -2.42
N TRP A 100 -4.35 6.08 -3.20
CA TRP A 100 -3.02 5.69 -2.75
C TRP A 100 -2.01 6.02 -3.83
N LYS A 101 -1.04 6.87 -3.52
CA LYS A 101 0.03 7.26 -4.45
C LYS A 101 1.36 6.81 -3.91
N ILE A 102 2.19 6.18 -4.74
CA ILE A 102 3.55 5.81 -4.36
C ILE A 102 4.61 6.45 -5.24
N GLN A 103 5.77 6.66 -4.63
CA GLN A 103 7.03 6.93 -5.33
C GLN A 103 8.02 5.86 -4.87
N ARG A 104 8.53 5.09 -5.80
CA ARG A 104 9.39 3.94 -5.52
C ARG A 104 10.79 4.19 -6.06
N ALA A 105 11.80 3.93 -5.22
CA ALA A 105 13.21 4.03 -5.59
C ALA A 105 13.90 2.71 -5.31
N PHE A 106 14.54 2.12 -6.33
CA PHE A 106 15.31 0.89 -6.18
C PHE A 106 16.71 1.21 -5.69
N GLU A 107 17.23 0.36 -4.83
CA GLU A 107 18.65 0.42 -4.42
C GLU A 107 19.53 -0.11 -5.57
N ILE A 108 20.65 0.54 -5.75
CA ILE A 108 21.66 0.16 -6.76
C ILE A 108 22.91 -0.38 -6.10
#